data_05ea10d56c28ce0c15568ca6d6d96bc1
#
_entry.id   05ea10d56c28ce0c15568ca6d6d96bc1
#
_cell.length_a   1.000
_cell.length_b   1.000
_cell.length_c   1.000
_cell.angle_alpha   90.00
_cell.angle_beta   90.00
_cell.angle_gamma   90.00
#
_symmetry.space_group_name_H-M   'P 1'
#
loop_
_entity.id
_entity.type
_entity.pdbx_description
1 polymer ?
#
loop_
_entity_poly.entity_id
_entity_poly.type
_entity_poly.pdbx_seq_one_letter_code
_entity_poly.pdbx_strand_id
1 'polypeptide(L)'
;MVSGATTSTTGPIDVEPRGSRLDDWWGRLLSTPGRRRLWYWGGPILVTLLAAVLRLWNLGTPHALVFDETFYVKDAWTLLHHGYESAWPAESDPDFNAGRVNGFLTDPAYVVHPPLGKWLIALGLGVFGATDSFGWRISTAIIGTLAVLILTLVARKLFASTLLAVIAGFLFAIDGHAIVMSRVAILDNSLMFFALLGFAMILADRDWHARRLAVRLDAARSSGASPDWGPVIWWRPWLIAAGVAFGLAAGVKWSGFYFLAGFGLYLIVVDALARRRLGLDAWFSAAVLKQGPATFLLLVPVSLVVYLASWTGWFVTDNGYYRNWAEQAGNAWTGLFSWVPSVWQSFFFYQQSIYNFHVGLAAPHPYSANPLGWLALIRPTSMWYDSPATGASGCELAPCSQAITSIANPLIWWAAVAASLYLVYRLIRTRQWQVGLILMGVAAGYLPWLMYTERTVFQFYTIAFLPYLLLALTFVIGLILGKRSDSQYERTRGLSVTAVFLVLATVLSAFWYPLWSATTVPFWFWSLHSWLSTWV
;
A
#
# COMPACT_ATOMS: atom_id res chain seq x y z
N MET A 1 -1.21 86.12 -3.55
CA MET A 1 -0.58 84.85 -3.76
C MET A 1 -1.23 83.86 -2.82
N VAL A 2 -2.11 83.04 -3.35
CA VAL A 2 -2.91 82.10 -2.55
C VAL A 2 -2.26 80.68 -2.73
N SER A 3 -1.71 80.20 -1.64
CA SER A 3 -1.18 78.80 -1.57
C SER A 3 -2.33 77.82 -1.42
N GLY A 4 -2.57 77.00 -2.45
CA GLY A 4 -3.53 75.91 -2.39
C GLY A 4 -2.92 74.69 -1.73
N ALA A 5 -3.37 74.36 -0.56
CA ALA A 5 -3.08 73.09 0.09
C ALA A 5 -3.94 71.98 -0.53
N THR A 6 -3.33 71.07 -1.26
CA THR A 6 -3.97 69.80 -1.70
C THR A 6 -3.99 68.78 -0.54
N THR A 7 -5.14 68.64 0.09
CA THR A 7 -5.40 67.51 1.02
C THR A 7 -5.59 66.23 0.21
N SER A 8 -4.56 65.35 0.21
CA SER A 8 -4.71 63.97 -0.27
C SER A 8 -5.50 63.19 0.74
N THR A 9 -6.76 62.92 0.46
CA THR A 9 -7.58 61.92 1.19
C THR A 9 -7.16 60.55 0.76
N THR A 10 -6.25 59.93 1.52
CA THR A 10 -6.06 58.47 1.47
C THR A 10 -7.29 57.82 2.11
N GLY A 11 -8.23 57.40 1.25
CA GLY A 11 -9.33 56.53 1.70
C GLY A 11 -8.80 55.27 2.38
N PRO A 12 -9.56 54.67 3.30
CA PRO A 12 -9.13 53.43 3.93
C PRO A 12 -8.89 52.37 2.87
N ILE A 13 -7.68 51.83 2.86
CA ILE A 13 -7.34 50.65 2.04
C ILE A 13 -8.21 49.54 2.60
N ASP A 14 -9.30 49.17 1.90
CA ASP A 14 -10.11 48.01 2.21
C ASP A 14 -9.21 46.76 2.05
N VAL A 15 -8.58 46.36 3.15
CA VAL A 15 -7.83 45.11 3.19
C VAL A 15 -8.86 44.01 3.20
N GLU A 16 -9.03 43.31 2.05
CA GLU A 16 -9.89 42.14 1.97
C GLU A 16 -9.60 41.19 3.13
N PRO A 17 -10.63 40.76 3.87
CA PRO A 17 -10.42 39.83 4.98
C PRO A 17 -9.82 38.53 4.46
N ARG A 18 -8.72 38.09 5.09
CA ARG A 18 -7.97 36.86 4.75
C ARG A 18 -8.42 35.71 5.63
N GLY A 19 -8.40 34.52 5.06
CA GLY A 19 -8.81 33.30 5.77
C GLY A 19 -10.32 33.16 5.89
N SER A 20 -10.78 32.16 6.65
CA SER A 20 -12.20 31.89 6.87
C SER A 20 -12.57 31.99 8.37
N ARG A 21 -13.86 32.16 8.67
CA ARG A 21 -14.36 32.11 10.06
C ARG A 21 -14.01 30.78 10.75
N LEU A 22 -13.95 29.68 9.97
CA LEU A 22 -13.55 28.37 10.47
C LEU A 22 -12.04 28.34 10.81
N ASP A 23 -11.19 28.99 10.01
CA ASP A 23 -9.75 29.10 10.33
C ASP A 23 -9.51 29.90 11.61
N ASP A 24 -10.29 30.96 11.87
CA ASP A 24 -10.21 31.75 13.09
C ASP A 24 -10.68 30.93 14.31
N TRP A 25 -11.79 30.23 14.18
CA TRP A 25 -12.28 29.33 15.22
C TRP A 25 -11.25 28.22 15.52
N TRP A 26 -10.73 27.61 14.48
CA TRP A 26 -9.70 26.56 14.59
C TRP A 26 -8.40 27.09 15.21
N GLY A 27 -8.00 28.32 14.84
CA GLY A 27 -6.87 29.01 15.43
C GLY A 27 -7.03 29.25 16.92
N ARG A 28 -8.24 29.65 17.37
CA ARG A 28 -8.58 29.81 18.79
C ARG A 28 -8.57 28.46 19.52
N LEU A 29 -9.13 27.41 18.89
CA LEU A 29 -9.13 26.06 19.47
C LEU A 29 -7.71 25.54 19.69
N LEU A 30 -6.79 25.79 18.76
CA LEU A 30 -5.40 25.36 18.82
C LEU A 30 -4.43 26.43 19.34
N SER A 31 -4.90 27.40 20.13
CA SER A 31 -4.08 28.51 20.60
C SER A 31 -2.94 28.08 21.54
N THR A 32 -3.14 27.05 22.35
CA THR A 32 -2.14 26.57 23.32
C THR A 32 -1.24 25.47 22.74
N PRO A 33 0.06 25.37 23.17
CA PRO A 33 0.96 24.29 22.75
C PRO A 33 0.41 22.89 23.05
N GLY A 34 -0.25 22.70 24.19
CA GLY A 34 -0.86 21.41 24.57
C GLY A 34 -1.96 20.98 23.61
N ARG A 35 -2.88 21.90 23.22
CA ARG A 35 -3.93 21.60 22.26
C ARG A 35 -3.39 21.33 20.85
N ARG A 36 -2.34 22.03 20.44
CA ARG A 36 -1.62 21.73 19.17
C ARG A 36 -1.00 20.34 19.20
N ARG A 37 -0.35 19.94 20.31
CA ARG A 37 0.21 18.59 20.48
C ARG A 37 -0.89 17.52 20.50
N LEU A 38 -2.01 17.81 21.18
CA LEU A 38 -3.16 16.92 21.17
C LEU A 38 -3.72 16.70 19.76
N TRP A 39 -3.89 17.76 18.98
CA TRP A 39 -4.30 17.64 17.57
C TRP A 39 -3.28 16.88 16.73
N TYR A 40 -1.99 17.18 16.92
CA TYR A 40 -0.90 16.58 16.15
C TYR A 40 -0.87 15.04 16.25
N TRP A 41 -1.20 14.48 17.41
CA TRP A 41 -1.26 13.05 17.65
C TRP A 41 -2.68 12.50 17.70
N GLY A 42 -3.63 13.24 18.25
CA GLY A 42 -5.02 12.83 18.41
C GLY A 42 -5.72 12.60 17.08
N GLY A 43 -5.50 13.47 16.08
CA GLY A 43 -6.06 13.29 14.74
C GLY A 43 -5.66 11.94 14.09
N PRO A 44 -4.35 11.65 13.96
CA PRO A 44 -3.89 10.35 13.48
C PRO A 44 -4.42 9.15 14.28
N ILE A 45 -4.43 9.24 15.62
CA ILE A 45 -4.93 8.17 16.49
C ILE A 45 -6.42 7.93 16.24
N LEU A 46 -7.25 8.98 16.21
CA LEU A 46 -8.69 8.85 15.97
C LEU A 46 -9.00 8.18 14.63
N VAL A 47 -8.31 8.56 13.58
CA VAL A 47 -8.50 7.93 12.26
C VAL A 47 -8.05 6.48 12.27
N THR A 48 -6.95 6.15 12.98
CA THR A 48 -6.50 4.76 13.14
C THR A 48 -7.50 3.93 13.95
N LEU A 49 -8.09 4.50 15.00
CA LEU A 49 -9.15 3.84 15.77
C LEU A 49 -10.41 3.61 14.93
N LEU A 50 -10.82 4.58 14.11
CA LEU A 50 -11.91 4.39 13.14
C LEU A 50 -11.58 3.23 12.19
N ALA A 51 -10.36 3.20 11.65
CA ALA A 51 -9.91 2.12 10.79
C ALA A 51 -9.95 0.76 11.51
N ALA A 52 -9.53 0.70 12.78
CA ALA A 52 -9.61 -0.51 13.59
C ALA A 52 -11.05 -0.99 13.76
N VAL A 53 -11.98 -0.10 14.11
CA VAL A 53 -13.39 -0.44 14.26
C VAL A 53 -13.95 -1.03 12.97
N LEU A 54 -13.76 -0.37 11.82
CA LEU A 54 -14.30 -0.82 10.54
C LEU A 54 -13.72 -2.16 10.06
N ARG A 55 -12.49 -2.50 10.49
CA ARG A 55 -11.81 -3.74 10.09
C ARG A 55 -12.02 -4.89 11.05
N LEU A 56 -12.14 -4.61 12.35
CA LEU A 56 -12.23 -5.63 13.40
C LEU A 56 -13.67 -6.00 13.75
N TRP A 57 -14.63 -5.08 13.50
CA TRP A 57 -16.04 -5.35 13.81
C TRP A 57 -16.54 -6.55 13.01
N ASN A 58 -17.04 -7.58 13.70
CA ASN A 58 -17.57 -8.81 13.10
C ASN A 58 -16.60 -9.49 12.11
N LEU A 59 -15.29 -9.51 12.43
CA LEU A 59 -14.23 -9.99 11.53
C LEU A 59 -14.35 -11.48 11.20
N GLY A 60 -14.87 -12.30 12.13
CA GLY A 60 -15.08 -13.73 11.93
C GLY A 60 -16.24 -14.10 10.97
N THR A 61 -16.97 -13.13 10.42
CA THR A 61 -18.07 -13.38 9.48
C THR A 61 -17.64 -13.15 8.03
N PRO A 62 -17.95 -14.12 7.13
CA PRO A 62 -18.54 -15.43 7.36
C PRO A 62 -17.56 -16.40 8.00
N HIS A 63 -18.05 -17.42 8.71
CA HIS A 63 -17.24 -18.52 9.19
C HIS A 63 -17.06 -19.57 8.09
N ALA A 64 -16.38 -19.15 7.03
CA ALA A 64 -16.04 -19.93 5.84
C ALA A 64 -14.78 -19.35 5.20
N LEU A 65 -13.99 -20.20 4.54
CA LEU A 65 -12.87 -19.74 3.72
C LEU A 65 -13.39 -18.94 2.53
N VAL A 66 -12.86 -17.74 2.35
CA VAL A 66 -13.29 -16.76 1.37
C VAL A 66 -12.21 -16.61 0.30
N PHE A 67 -12.58 -16.84 -0.97
CA PHE A 67 -11.68 -16.69 -2.12
C PHE A 67 -10.34 -17.44 -1.91
N ASP A 68 -9.21 -16.77 -2.03
CA ASP A 68 -7.87 -17.37 -1.86
C ASP A 68 -7.54 -17.75 -0.40
N GLU A 69 -8.41 -17.49 0.59
CA GLU A 69 -8.24 -18.02 1.94
C GLU A 69 -8.13 -19.55 1.93
N THR A 70 -8.81 -20.22 0.97
CA THR A 70 -8.71 -21.67 0.78
C THR A 70 -7.27 -22.15 0.59
N PHE A 71 -6.40 -21.33 0.04
CA PHE A 71 -4.98 -21.64 -0.09
C PHE A 71 -4.19 -21.09 1.10
N TYR A 72 -4.26 -19.78 1.34
CA TYR A 72 -3.32 -19.11 2.24
C TYR A 72 -3.54 -19.40 3.72
N VAL A 73 -4.77 -19.61 4.17
CA VAL A 73 -5.07 -19.97 5.56
C VAL A 73 -4.63 -21.41 5.83
N LYS A 74 -4.92 -22.33 4.90
CA LYS A 74 -4.51 -23.72 4.99
C LYS A 74 -2.99 -23.88 4.93
N ASP A 75 -2.33 -23.18 4.01
CA ASP A 75 -0.87 -23.13 3.92
C ASP A 75 -0.24 -22.55 5.20
N ALA A 76 -0.82 -21.47 5.75
CA ALA A 76 -0.34 -20.86 6.98
C ALA A 76 -0.44 -21.82 8.18
N TRP A 77 -1.50 -22.63 8.22
CA TRP A 77 -1.67 -23.65 9.26
C TRP A 77 -0.63 -24.76 9.16
N THR A 78 -0.36 -25.26 7.96
CA THR A 78 0.67 -26.30 7.75
C THR A 78 2.09 -25.77 7.97
N LEU A 79 2.36 -24.50 7.65
CA LEU A 79 3.64 -23.85 8.00
C LEU A 79 3.91 -23.85 9.50
N LEU A 80 2.89 -23.65 10.36
CA LEU A 80 3.03 -23.71 11.82
C LEU A 80 3.39 -25.12 12.30
N HIS A 81 2.90 -26.16 11.61
CA HIS A 81 3.09 -27.55 12.03
C HIS A 81 4.37 -28.16 11.47
N HIS A 82 4.69 -27.89 10.22
CA HIS A 82 5.76 -28.56 9.48
C HIS A 82 6.94 -27.65 9.14
N GLY A 83 6.76 -26.32 9.17
CA GLY A 83 7.74 -25.35 8.67
C GLY A 83 7.74 -25.20 7.15
N TYR A 84 6.91 -25.99 6.43
CA TYR A 84 6.66 -25.89 4.98
C TYR A 84 5.17 -26.08 4.69
N GLU A 85 4.72 -25.65 3.52
CA GLU A 85 3.34 -25.80 3.07
C GLU A 85 3.09 -27.25 2.67
N SER A 86 2.06 -27.87 3.26
CA SER A 86 1.65 -29.25 2.98
C SER A 86 0.36 -29.32 2.20
N ALA A 87 0.21 -30.39 1.42
CA ALA A 87 -0.98 -30.67 0.64
C ALA A 87 -2.19 -31.00 1.53
N TRP A 88 -3.36 -30.75 0.99
CA TRP A 88 -4.64 -31.07 1.59
C TRP A 88 -5.41 -32.04 0.69
N PRO A 89 -6.27 -32.90 1.26
CA PRO A 89 -7.21 -33.70 0.47
C PRO A 89 -8.07 -32.79 -0.42
N ALA A 90 -8.51 -33.32 -1.55
CA ALA A 90 -9.47 -32.64 -2.40
C ALA A 90 -10.73 -32.28 -1.59
N GLU A 91 -11.31 -31.11 -1.89
CA GLU A 91 -12.55 -30.63 -1.27
C GLU A 91 -12.49 -30.53 0.26
N SER A 92 -11.32 -30.23 0.83
CA SER A 92 -11.12 -30.13 2.29
C SER A 92 -11.73 -28.86 2.93
N ASP A 93 -12.23 -27.89 2.16
CA ASP A 93 -12.79 -26.65 2.69
C ASP A 93 -14.01 -26.83 3.59
N PRO A 94 -15.00 -27.69 3.28
CA PRO A 94 -16.12 -27.95 4.20
C PRO A 94 -15.66 -28.51 5.55
N ASP A 95 -14.66 -29.38 5.55
CA ASP A 95 -14.08 -29.95 6.76
C ASP A 95 -13.35 -28.89 7.58
N PHE A 96 -12.53 -28.07 6.92
CA PHE A 96 -11.83 -26.99 7.57
C PHE A 96 -12.79 -25.94 8.18
N ASN A 97 -13.83 -25.55 7.43
CA ASN A 97 -14.88 -24.66 7.90
C ASN A 97 -15.68 -25.24 9.08
N ALA A 98 -15.81 -26.58 9.14
CA ALA A 98 -16.44 -27.28 10.25
C ALA A 98 -15.50 -27.50 11.46
N GLY A 99 -14.29 -26.91 11.46
CA GLY A 99 -13.32 -27.01 12.54
C GLY A 99 -12.44 -28.27 12.50
N ARG A 100 -12.55 -29.10 11.45
CA ARG A 100 -11.66 -30.27 11.26
C ARG A 100 -10.36 -29.85 10.56
N VAL A 101 -9.57 -29.02 11.24
CA VAL A 101 -8.41 -28.30 10.69
C VAL A 101 -7.11 -29.12 10.59
N ASN A 102 -7.08 -30.37 11.03
CA ASN A 102 -5.88 -31.21 11.03
C ASN A 102 -5.92 -32.32 9.95
N GLY A 103 -6.74 -32.15 8.91
CA GLY A 103 -6.85 -33.10 7.79
C GLY A 103 -5.76 -32.97 6.72
N PHE A 104 -4.72 -32.15 6.95
CA PHE A 104 -3.62 -31.98 6.01
C PHE A 104 -2.72 -33.22 5.90
N LEU A 105 -2.04 -33.34 4.75
CA LEU A 105 -1.10 -34.41 4.46
C LEU A 105 0.33 -33.99 4.86
N THR A 106 1.27 -34.91 4.83
CA THR A 106 2.70 -34.63 5.00
C THR A 106 3.39 -34.31 3.69
N ASP A 107 2.74 -34.58 2.55
CA ASP A 107 3.28 -34.26 1.23
C ASP A 107 3.36 -32.74 1.03
N PRO A 108 4.45 -32.23 0.41
CA PRO A 108 4.58 -30.81 0.18
C PRO A 108 3.57 -30.29 -0.84
N ALA A 109 3.05 -29.09 -0.60
CA ALA A 109 2.19 -28.38 -1.55
C ALA A 109 3.02 -27.54 -2.52
N TYR A 110 2.65 -27.56 -3.81
CA TYR A 110 3.20 -26.60 -4.77
C TYR A 110 2.58 -25.25 -4.57
N VAL A 111 3.38 -24.28 -4.12
CA VAL A 111 2.94 -22.92 -3.88
C VAL A 111 3.71 -21.93 -4.76
N VAL A 112 3.02 -20.88 -5.20
CA VAL A 112 3.53 -19.93 -6.20
C VAL A 112 3.86 -18.56 -5.63
N HIS A 113 3.66 -18.37 -4.33
CA HIS A 113 4.01 -17.15 -3.61
C HIS A 113 4.99 -17.45 -2.48
N PRO A 114 5.95 -16.55 -2.21
CA PRO A 114 6.85 -16.67 -1.08
C PRO A 114 6.10 -16.79 0.26
N PRO A 115 6.70 -17.38 1.30
CA PRO A 115 5.95 -17.81 2.49
C PRO A 115 5.65 -16.68 3.49
N LEU A 116 6.26 -15.49 3.41
CA LEU A 116 6.13 -14.47 4.47
C LEU A 116 4.68 -14.06 4.74
N GLY A 117 3.88 -13.86 3.68
CA GLY A 117 2.48 -13.46 3.86
C GLY A 117 1.66 -14.53 4.60
N LYS A 118 1.94 -15.80 4.34
CA LYS A 118 1.33 -16.95 5.03
C LYS A 118 1.83 -17.05 6.48
N TRP A 119 3.10 -16.78 6.76
CA TRP A 119 3.63 -16.67 8.12
C TRP A 119 2.95 -15.54 8.93
N LEU A 120 2.59 -14.42 8.29
CA LEU A 120 1.83 -13.36 8.96
C LEU A 120 0.40 -13.81 9.30
N ILE A 121 -0.27 -14.55 8.41
CA ILE A 121 -1.57 -15.18 8.71
C ILE A 121 -1.40 -16.20 9.86
N ALA A 122 -0.34 -16.98 9.82
CA ALA A 122 -0.01 -18.00 10.84
C ALA A 122 0.10 -17.41 12.26
N LEU A 123 0.50 -16.14 12.42
CA LEU A 123 0.51 -15.48 13.74
C LEU A 123 -0.89 -15.41 14.36
N GLY A 124 -1.91 -15.11 13.57
CA GLY A 124 -3.30 -15.11 14.04
C GLY A 124 -3.80 -16.51 14.39
N LEU A 125 -3.48 -17.47 13.52
CA LEU A 125 -3.81 -18.88 13.75
C LEU A 125 -3.14 -19.45 15.01
N GLY A 126 -1.89 -19.08 15.26
CA GLY A 126 -1.12 -19.53 16.43
C GLY A 126 -1.67 -19.01 17.77
N VAL A 127 -2.32 -17.82 17.75
CA VAL A 127 -2.88 -17.19 18.96
C VAL A 127 -4.33 -17.58 19.19
N PHE A 128 -5.16 -17.62 18.14
CA PHE A 128 -6.62 -17.81 18.24
C PHE A 128 -7.07 -19.20 17.77
N GLY A 129 -6.17 -20.00 17.20
CA GLY A 129 -6.50 -21.30 16.61
C GLY A 129 -7.03 -21.18 15.18
N ALA A 130 -7.02 -22.32 14.47
CA ALA A 130 -7.53 -22.43 13.10
C ALA A 130 -9.04 -22.73 13.03
N THR A 131 -9.66 -23.08 14.15
CA THR A 131 -11.11 -23.37 14.23
C THR A 131 -11.97 -22.11 14.27
N ASP A 132 -11.37 -20.93 14.41
CA ASP A 132 -12.07 -19.63 14.44
C ASP A 132 -11.60 -18.74 13.28
N SER A 133 -12.53 -18.36 12.41
CA SER A 133 -12.28 -17.48 11.28
C SER A 133 -11.79 -16.07 11.68
N PHE A 134 -12.03 -15.63 12.91
CA PHE A 134 -11.38 -14.45 13.47
C PHE A 134 -9.85 -14.63 13.51
N GLY A 135 -9.36 -15.81 13.93
CA GLY A 135 -7.93 -16.16 13.96
C GLY A 135 -7.29 -16.11 12.57
N TRP A 136 -8.02 -16.49 11.52
CA TRP A 136 -7.52 -16.45 10.14
C TRP A 136 -7.20 -15.02 9.67
N ARG A 137 -8.02 -14.04 10.09
CA ARG A 137 -8.08 -12.68 9.52
C ARG A 137 -7.45 -11.60 10.40
N ILE A 138 -7.25 -11.85 11.69
CA ILE A 138 -6.85 -10.82 12.66
C ILE A 138 -5.50 -10.17 12.30
N SER A 139 -4.52 -10.94 11.85
CA SER A 139 -3.21 -10.41 11.44
C SER A 139 -3.34 -9.44 10.28
N THR A 140 -4.16 -9.79 9.27
CA THR A 140 -4.41 -8.94 8.10
C THR A 140 -5.16 -7.67 8.50
N ALA A 141 -6.11 -7.75 9.44
CA ALA A 141 -6.84 -6.59 9.94
C ALA A 141 -5.95 -5.62 10.74
N ILE A 142 -5.04 -6.14 11.55
CA ILE A 142 -4.03 -5.33 12.26
C ILE A 142 -3.10 -4.64 11.26
N ILE A 143 -2.58 -5.37 10.28
CA ILE A 143 -1.70 -4.85 9.22
C ILE A 143 -2.40 -3.71 8.46
N GLY A 144 -3.65 -3.91 8.04
CA GLY A 144 -4.42 -2.87 7.35
C GLY A 144 -4.73 -1.65 8.23
N THR A 145 -4.95 -1.84 9.53
CA THR A 145 -5.11 -0.75 10.49
C THR A 145 -3.83 0.06 10.65
N LEU A 146 -2.69 -0.62 10.80
CA LEU A 146 -1.37 0.03 10.88
C LEU A 146 -0.99 0.75 9.58
N ALA A 147 -1.42 0.24 8.42
CA ALA A 147 -1.22 0.91 7.15
C ALA A 147 -1.90 2.29 7.11
N VAL A 148 -3.10 2.44 7.70
CA VAL A 148 -3.78 3.74 7.84
C VAL A 148 -2.95 4.70 8.69
N LEU A 149 -2.38 4.24 9.79
CA LEU A 149 -1.47 5.05 10.61
C LEU A 149 -0.24 5.49 9.82
N ILE A 150 0.43 4.55 9.13
CA ILE A 150 1.64 4.85 8.34
C ILE A 150 1.30 5.86 7.23
N LEU A 151 0.21 5.68 6.48
CA LEU A 151 -0.21 6.63 5.45
C LEU A 151 -0.46 8.03 6.02
N THR A 152 -1.12 8.10 7.19
CA THR A 152 -1.37 9.37 7.89
C THR A 152 -0.06 10.07 8.26
N LEU A 153 0.91 9.33 8.81
CA LEU A 153 2.21 9.89 9.18
C LEU A 153 3.04 10.30 7.95
N VAL A 154 2.99 9.52 6.90
CA VAL A 154 3.61 9.84 5.58
C VAL A 154 3.01 11.12 5.02
N ALA A 155 1.69 11.23 4.96
CA ALA A 155 0.99 12.42 4.46
C ALA A 155 1.34 13.67 5.29
N ARG A 156 1.44 13.54 6.62
CA ARG A 156 1.87 14.63 7.50
C ARG A 156 3.28 15.12 7.18
N LYS A 157 4.21 14.21 6.95
CA LYS A 157 5.59 14.55 6.58
C LYS A 157 5.64 15.15 5.17
N LEU A 158 4.89 14.58 4.23
CA LEU A 158 4.90 14.97 2.82
C LEU A 158 4.28 16.37 2.59
N PHE A 159 3.20 16.67 3.32
CA PHE A 159 2.42 17.92 3.16
C PHE A 159 2.66 18.94 4.27
N ALA A 160 3.42 18.60 5.29
CA ALA A 160 3.66 19.44 6.49
C ALA A 160 2.33 19.95 7.13
N SER A 161 1.27 19.13 7.07
CA SER A 161 -0.08 19.48 7.53
C SER A 161 -0.74 18.31 8.23
N THR A 162 -1.13 18.51 9.51
CA THR A 162 -1.90 17.50 10.25
C THR A 162 -3.31 17.33 9.67
N LEU A 163 -3.93 18.40 9.16
CA LEU A 163 -5.25 18.32 8.52
C LEU A 163 -5.21 17.41 7.29
N LEU A 164 -4.26 17.64 6.38
CA LEU A 164 -4.11 16.80 5.19
C LEU A 164 -3.72 15.36 5.56
N ALA A 165 -2.93 15.18 6.62
CA ALA A 165 -2.60 13.85 7.12
C ALA A 165 -3.86 13.09 7.57
N VAL A 166 -4.70 13.73 8.36
CA VAL A 166 -5.97 13.17 8.84
C VAL A 166 -6.91 12.88 7.66
N ILE A 167 -7.00 13.76 6.67
CA ILE A 167 -7.79 13.52 5.46
C ILE A 167 -7.28 12.29 4.70
N ALA A 168 -5.98 12.15 4.47
CA ALA A 168 -5.40 10.98 3.80
C ALA A 168 -5.72 9.68 4.52
N GLY A 169 -5.50 9.66 5.84
CA GLY A 169 -5.81 8.49 6.66
C GLY A 169 -7.30 8.20 6.73
N PHE A 170 -8.14 9.23 6.82
CA PHE A 170 -9.59 9.08 6.84
C PHE A 170 -10.12 8.45 5.55
N LEU A 171 -9.68 8.94 4.38
CA LEU A 171 -10.04 8.37 3.09
C LEU A 171 -9.62 6.91 2.98
N PHE A 172 -8.44 6.56 3.50
CA PHE A 172 -7.97 5.17 3.52
C PHE A 172 -8.71 4.30 4.54
N ALA A 173 -9.14 4.90 5.67
CA ALA A 173 -9.91 4.19 6.69
C ALA A 173 -11.28 3.75 6.19
N ILE A 174 -11.96 4.62 5.40
CA ILE A 174 -13.34 4.40 4.92
C ILE A 174 -13.42 3.81 3.51
N ASP A 175 -12.30 3.63 2.80
CA ASP A 175 -12.30 3.04 1.47
C ASP A 175 -12.63 1.54 1.52
N GLY A 176 -13.57 1.10 0.68
CA GLY A 176 -14.07 -0.27 0.70
C GLY A 176 -13.06 -1.32 0.28
N HIS A 177 -12.25 -1.01 -0.72
CA HIS A 177 -11.20 -1.93 -1.16
C HIS A 177 -10.19 -2.16 -0.03
N ALA A 178 -9.77 -1.09 0.65
CA ALA A 178 -8.87 -1.19 1.81
C ALA A 178 -9.51 -1.93 2.99
N ILE A 179 -10.82 -1.78 3.22
CA ILE A 179 -11.55 -2.50 4.27
C ILE A 179 -11.59 -4.00 3.95
N VAL A 180 -12.04 -4.39 2.76
CA VAL A 180 -12.16 -5.81 2.35
C VAL A 180 -10.80 -6.49 2.40
N MET A 181 -9.77 -5.89 1.81
CA MET A 181 -8.41 -6.46 1.79
C MET A 181 -7.78 -6.60 3.17
N SER A 182 -8.28 -5.87 4.16
CA SER A 182 -7.87 -6.01 5.56
C SER A 182 -8.70 -7.07 6.32
N ARG A 183 -9.85 -7.49 5.79
CA ARG A 183 -10.80 -8.40 6.46
C ARG A 183 -10.76 -9.82 5.90
N VAL A 184 -10.06 -10.03 4.79
CA VAL A 184 -9.84 -11.33 4.16
C VAL A 184 -8.36 -11.70 4.32
N ALA A 185 -8.07 -12.95 4.68
CA ALA A 185 -6.71 -13.43 4.94
C ALA A 185 -5.97 -13.75 3.64
N ILE A 186 -5.70 -12.71 2.84
CA ILE A 186 -4.95 -12.80 1.58
C ILE A 186 -3.69 -11.94 1.63
N LEU A 187 -2.77 -12.20 0.70
CA LEU A 187 -1.38 -11.71 0.76
C LEU A 187 -1.23 -10.22 0.43
N ASP A 188 -2.11 -9.69 -0.42
CA ASP A 188 -1.93 -8.38 -1.07
C ASP A 188 -1.93 -7.20 -0.10
N ASN A 189 -2.70 -7.31 1.00
CA ASN A 189 -2.68 -6.30 2.06
C ASN A 189 -1.32 -6.20 2.76
N SER A 190 -0.67 -7.33 3.00
CA SER A 190 0.69 -7.38 3.59
C SER A 190 1.74 -6.84 2.61
N LEU A 191 1.62 -7.15 1.32
CA LEU A 191 2.45 -6.55 0.27
C LEU A 191 2.32 -5.02 0.26
N MET A 192 1.10 -4.50 0.26
CA MET A 192 0.82 -3.06 0.30
C MET A 192 1.45 -2.40 1.53
N PHE A 193 1.29 -3.02 2.70
CA PHE A 193 1.84 -2.52 3.95
C PHE A 193 3.36 -2.34 3.90
N PHE A 194 4.10 -3.36 3.45
CA PHE A 194 5.55 -3.29 3.35
C PHE A 194 6.02 -2.36 2.23
N ALA A 195 5.30 -2.29 1.11
CA ALA A 195 5.58 -1.30 0.06
C ALA A 195 5.39 0.14 0.56
N LEU A 196 4.32 0.40 1.32
CA LEU A 196 4.08 1.71 1.96
C LEU A 196 5.13 2.03 3.04
N LEU A 197 5.57 1.04 3.80
CA LEU A 197 6.66 1.20 4.77
C LEU A 197 7.97 1.55 4.06
N GLY A 198 8.31 0.86 2.96
CA GLY A 198 9.45 1.19 2.10
C GLY A 198 9.37 2.62 1.57
N PHE A 199 8.20 3.06 1.09
CA PHE A 199 7.97 4.45 0.68
C PHE A 199 8.23 5.44 1.83
N ALA A 200 7.77 5.15 3.04
CA ALA A 200 8.02 6.00 4.20
C ALA A 200 9.52 6.12 4.51
N MET A 201 10.27 5.03 4.36
CA MET A 201 11.73 5.01 4.55
C MET A 201 12.45 5.79 3.44
N ILE A 202 12.04 5.66 2.19
CA ILE A 202 12.56 6.48 1.06
C ILE A 202 12.30 7.98 1.31
N LEU A 203 11.12 8.35 1.80
CA LEU A 203 10.82 9.73 2.18
C LEU A 203 11.72 10.24 3.32
N ALA A 204 12.08 9.38 4.28
CA ALA A 204 13.01 9.71 5.36
C ALA A 204 14.45 9.82 4.85
N ASP A 205 14.88 8.88 4.01
CA ASP A 205 16.23 8.85 3.43
C ASP A 205 16.52 10.05 2.54
N ARG A 206 15.53 10.51 1.76
CA ARG A 206 15.66 11.69 0.92
C ARG A 206 16.17 12.92 1.70
N ASP A 207 15.57 13.18 2.86
CA ASP A 207 15.96 14.32 3.71
C ASP A 207 17.31 14.07 4.40
N TRP A 208 17.56 12.82 4.80
CA TRP A 208 18.82 12.41 5.40
C TRP A 208 19.99 12.57 4.43
N HIS A 209 19.86 12.01 3.24
CA HIS A 209 20.89 12.05 2.20
C HIS A 209 21.21 13.50 1.79
N ALA A 210 20.18 14.31 1.52
CA ALA A 210 20.38 15.71 1.11
C ALA A 210 21.15 16.50 2.16
N ARG A 211 20.82 16.38 3.46
CA ARG A 211 21.54 17.04 4.55
C ARG A 211 22.99 16.57 4.67
N ARG A 212 23.21 15.25 4.63
CA ARG A 212 24.56 14.67 4.73
C ARG A 212 25.43 15.04 3.55
N LEU A 213 24.88 15.07 2.34
CA LEU A 213 25.59 15.49 1.15
C LEU A 213 26.02 16.96 1.27
N ALA A 214 25.12 17.85 1.68
CA ALA A 214 25.42 19.27 1.87
C ALA A 214 26.55 19.47 2.91
N VAL A 215 26.43 18.89 4.09
CA VAL A 215 27.43 19.01 5.16
C VAL A 215 28.81 18.51 4.72
N ARG A 216 28.88 17.36 4.04
CA ARG A 216 30.17 16.82 3.59
C ARG A 216 30.78 17.63 2.44
N LEU A 217 29.92 18.21 1.59
CA LEU A 217 30.37 19.05 0.50
C LEU A 217 30.94 20.39 1.03
N ASP A 218 30.25 21.00 2.00
CA ASP A 218 30.71 22.22 2.65
C ASP A 218 32.05 22.02 3.36
N ALA A 219 32.23 20.89 4.08
CA ALA A 219 33.50 20.53 4.70
C ALA A 219 34.63 20.35 3.68
N ALA A 220 34.35 19.69 2.53
CA ALA A 220 35.35 19.53 1.45
C ALA A 220 35.74 20.89 0.84
N ARG A 221 34.79 21.78 0.59
CA ARG A 221 35.04 23.13 0.07
C ARG A 221 35.87 23.97 1.05
N SER A 222 35.55 23.89 2.33
CA SER A 222 36.27 24.63 3.39
C SER A 222 37.74 24.17 3.54
N SER A 223 38.06 22.93 3.15
CA SER A 223 39.44 22.44 3.10
C SER A 223 40.17 22.74 1.78
N GLY A 224 39.59 23.56 0.92
CA GLY A 224 40.19 23.98 -0.37
C GLY A 224 40.02 22.95 -1.50
N ALA A 225 39.25 21.88 -1.30
CA ALA A 225 38.96 20.92 -2.33
C ALA A 225 37.92 21.46 -3.34
N SER A 226 38.11 21.19 -4.62
CA SER A 226 37.12 21.43 -5.69
C SER A 226 36.47 20.08 -6.06
N PRO A 227 35.40 19.66 -5.37
CA PRO A 227 34.81 18.34 -5.56
C PRO A 227 33.84 18.31 -6.74
N ASP A 228 34.31 18.16 -7.96
CA ASP A 228 33.48 18.10 -9.18
C ASP A 228 32.42 16.99 -9.11
N TRP A 229 32.78 15.85 -8.55
CA TRP A 229 31.91 14.67 -8.36
C TRP A 229 31.17 14.65 -7.01
N GLY A 230 31.63 15.41 -6.04
CA GLY A 230 31.17 15.36 -4.67
C GLY A 230 31.39 14.02 -3.95
N PRO A 231 31.09 13.96 -2.65
CA PRO A 231 31.30 12.76 -1.82
C PRO A 231 30.24 11.68 -2.07
N VAL A 232 30.59 10.42 -1.76
CA VAL A 232 29.65 9.31 -1.64
C VAL A 232 29.11 9.25 -0.22
N ILE A 233 27.81 9.05 -0.08
CA ILE A 233 27.15 8.87 1.21
C ILE A 233 26.84 7.39 1.41
N TRP A 234 27.68 6.70 2.14
CA TRP A 234 27.52 5.28 2.47
C TRP A 234 26.57 5.06 3.67
N TRP A 235 26.59 5.91 4.67
CA TRP A 235 25.74 5.76 5.85
C TRP A 235 24.35 6.34 5.57
N ARG A 236 23.42 5.46 5.17
CA ARG A 236 22.02 5.78 4.83
C ARG A 236 21.09 4.78 5.55
N PRO A 237 20.87 4.95 6.87
CA PRO A 237 20.11 3.97 7.67
C PRO A 237 18.68 3.80 7.17
N TRP A 238 18.05 4.88 6.68
CA TRP A 238 16.70 4.82 6.12
C TRP A 238 16.65 4.09 4.77
N LEU A 239 17.72 4.14 4.00
CA LEU A 239 17.82 3.37 2.77
C LEU A 239 17.96 1.87 3.06
N ILE A 240 18.73 1.49 4.06
CA ILE A 240 18.84 0.11 4.53
C ILE A 240 17.46 -0.38 5.03
N ALA A 241 16.77 0.45 5.83
CA ALA A 241 15.40 0.15 6.29
C ALA A 241 14.40 0.02 5.13
N ALA A 242 14.55 0.81 4.06
CA ALA A 242 13.77 0.65 2.82
C ALA A 242 14.06 -0.68 2.13
N GLY A 243 15.35 -1.09 2.10
CA GLY A 243 15.77 -2.40 1.60
C GLY A 243 15.11 -3.55 2.36
N VAL A 244 15.08 -3.46 3.69
CA VAL A 244 14.36 -4.44 4.53
C VAL A 244 12.87 -4.46 4.18
N ALA A 245 12.22 -3.30 4.11
CA ALA A 245 10.78 -3.22 3.83
C ALA A 245 10.42 -3.77 2.43
N PHE A 246 11.19 -3.45 1.39
CA PHE A 246 10.97 -4.00 0.05
C PHE A 246 11.32 -5.49 -0.05
N GLY A 247 12.31 -5.97 0.72
CA GLY A 247 12.61 -7.39 0.85
C GLY A 247 11.45 -8.16 1.49
N LEU A 248 10.83 -7.60 2.55
CA LEU A 248 9.61 -8.13 3.15
C LEU A 248 8.44 -8.12 2.14
N ALA A 249 8.25 -7.02 1.39
CA ALA A 249 7.21 -6.96 0.35
C ALA A 249 7.40 -8.06 -0.71
N ALA A 250 8.64 -8.26 -1.19
CA ALA A 250 8.98 -9.32 -2.13
C ALA A 250 8.81 -10.71 -1.53
N GLY A 251 9.11 -10.89 -0.22
CA GLY A 251 8.89 -12.12 0.53
C GLY A 251 7.41 -12.48 0.73
N VAL A 252 6.49 -11.52 0.52
CA VAL A 252 5.05 -11.76 0.45
C VAL A 252 4.63 -12.12 -0.97
N LYS A 253 4.98 -11.29 -1.96
CA LYS A 253 4.66 -11.45 -3.38
C LYS A 253 5.74 -10.82 -4.25
N TRP A 254 6.08 -11.43 -5.37
CA TRP A 254 7.12 -10.93 -6.28
C TRP A 254 6.85 -9.52 -6.84
N SER A 255 5.61 -9.07 -6.86
CA SER A 255 5.28 -7.68 -7.20
C SER A 255 5.92 -6.65 -6.24
N GLY A 256 6.40 -7.06 -5.07
CA GLY A 256 7.27 -6.27 -4.21
C GLY A 256 8.57 -5.81 -4.87
N PHE A 257 9.13 -6.61 -5.80
CA PHE A 257 10.31 -6.22 -6.59
C PHE A 257 10.04 -5.05 -7.54
N TYR A 258 8.80 -4.83 -7.97
CA TYR A 258 8.47 -3.66 -8.78
C TYR A 258 8.64 -2.36 -7.99
N PHE A 259 8.27 -2.34 -6.71
CA PHE A 259 8.52 -1.21 -5.82
C PHE A 259 10.01 -1.01 -5.55
N LEU A 260 10.76 -2.09 -5.29
CA LEU A 260 12.22 -2.03 -5.13
C LEU A 260 12.89 -1.40 -6.35
N ALA A 261 12.55 -1.87 -7.56
CA ALA A 261 13.12 -1.36 -8.81
C ALA A 261 12.70 0.10 -9.06
N GLY A 262 11.41 0.42 -8.95
CA GLY A 262 10.89 1.76 -9.17
C GLY A 262 11.52 2.78 -8.23
N PHE A 263 11.58 2.48 -6.93
CA PHE A 263 12.21 3.40 -5.96
C PHE A 263 13.73 3.42 -6.06
N GLY A 264 14.38 2.33 -6.50
CA GLY A 264 15.80 2.34 -6.85
C GLY A 264 16.13 3.35 -7.95
N LEU A 265 15.34 3.34 -9.04
CA LEU A 265 15.46 4.32 -10.13
C LEU A 265 15.14 5.75 -9.67
N TYR A 266 14.09 5.93 -8.85
CA TYR A 266 13.73 7.21 -8.27
C TYR A 266 14.89 7.81 -7.47
N LEU A 267 15.61 7.02 -6.67
CA LEU A 267 16.74 7.48 -5.87
C LEU A 267 17.88 8.01 -6.71
N ILE A 268 18.19 7.40 -7.85
CA ILE A 268 19.23 7.91 -8.78
C ILE A 268 18.85 9.32 -9.24
N VAL A 269 17.59 9.53 -9.63
CA VAL A 269 17.10 10.84 -10.07
C VAL A 269 17.17 11.87 -8.95
N VAL A 270 16.75 11.51 -7.74
CA VAL A 270 16.77 12.40 -6.57
C VAL A 270 18.18 12.77 -6.17
N ASP A 271 19.11 11.80 -6.17
CA ASP A 271 20.52 12.02 -5.86
C ASP A 271 21.18 12.93 -6.91
N ALA A 272 20.87 12.74 -8.19
CA ALA A 272 21.33 13.61 -9.27
C ALA A 272 20.82 15.06 -9.09
N LEU A 273 19.54 15.23 -8.83
CA LEU A 273 18.95 16.56 -8.61
C LEU A 273 19.48 17.24 -7.33
N ALA A 274 19.77 16.48 -6.27
CA ALA A 274 20.39 17.03 -5.06
C ALA A 274 21.80 17.55 -5.34
N ARG A 275 22.63 16.80 -6.09
CA ARG A 275 23.97 17.20 -6.52
C ARG A 275 23.93 18.44 -7.42
N ARG A 276 23.01 18.47 -8.40
CA ARG A 276 22.80 19.62 -9.28
C ARG A 276 22.48 20.89 -8.51
N ARG A 277 21.58 20.83 -7.50
CA ARG A 277 21.21 21.97 -6.65
C ARG A 277 22.36 22.49 -5.81
N LEU A 278 23.32 21.62 -5.48
CA LEU A 278 24.53 21.99 -4.74
C LEU A 278 25.66 22.49 -5.64
N GLY A 279 25.43 22.63 -6.97
CA GLY A 279 26.37 23.19 -7.92
C GLY A 279 27.54 22.26 -8.25
N LEU A 280 27.32 20.96 -8.28
CA LEU A 280 28.34 20.00 -8.72
C LEU A 280 28.28 19.86 -10.25
N ASP A 281 29.44 19.99 -10.93
CA ASP A 281 29.51 19.93 -12.40
C ASP A 281 29.17 18.54 -12.92
N ALA A 282 29.75 17.49 -12.34
CA ALA A 282 29.50 16.10 -12.69
C ALA A 282 28.26 15.51 -11.99
N TRP A 283 27.22 16.32 -11.71
CA TRP A 283 26.04 15.93 -10.88
C TRP A 283 25.37 14.62 -11.33
N PHE A 284 25.17 14.42 -12.64
CA PHE A 284 24.51 13.23 -13.18
C PHE A 284 25.44 12.01 -13.15
N SER A 285 26.66 12.14 -13.70
CA SER A 285 27.67 11.08 -13.72
C SER A 285 27.99 10.62 -12.29
N ALA A 286 28.12 11.56 -11.34
CA ALA A 286 28.36 11.24 -9.95
C ALA A 286 27.19 10.51 -9.28
N ALA A 287 25.96 10.85 -9.63
CA ALA A 287 24.78 10.13 -9.12
C ALA A 287 24.72 8.69 -9.66
N VAL A 288 25.00 8.50 -10.96
CA VAL A 288 24.90 7.19 -11.60
C VAL A 288 26.12 6.32 -11.27
N LEU A 289 27.34 6.83 -11.49
CA LEU A 289 28.57 6.01 -11.47
C LEU A 289 29.24 5.94 -10.10
N LYS A 290 28.95 6.87 -9.20
CA LYS A 290 29.60 6.95 -7.88
C LYS A 290 28.61 6.67 -6.73
N GLN A 291 27.45 7.36 -6.68
CA GLN A 291 26.46 7.13 -5.64
C GLN A 291 25.54 5.96 -5.97
N GLY A 292 25.24 5.71 -7.24
CA GLY A 292 24.37 4.63 -7.70
C GLY A 292 24.80 3.24 -7.20
N PRO A 293 26.06 2.83 -7.41
CA PRO A 293 26.58 1.56 -6.86
C PRO A 293 26.45 1.46 -5.34
N ALA A 294 26.75 2.54 -4.60
CA ALA A 294 26.57 2.56 -3.14
C ALA A 294 25.08 2.43 -2.75
N THR A 295 24.19 3.11 -3.46
CA THR A 295 22.73 3.01 -3.27
C THR A 295 22.24 1.59 -3.56
N PHE A 296 22.71 0.98 -4.66
CA PHE A 296 22.40 -0.41 -5.01
C PHE A 296 22.84 -1.38 -3.92
N LEU A 297 24.10 -1.29 -3.45
CA LEU A 297 24.63 -2.19 -2.42
C LEU A 297 23.92 -2.05 -1.07
N LEU A 298 23.42 -0.86 -0.74
CA LEU A 298 22.67 -0.62 0.50
C LEU A 298 21.19 -1.04 0.39
N LEU A 299 20.65 -1.15 -0.81
CA LEU A 299 19.22 -1.42 -1.04
C LEU A 299 18.97 -2.86 -1.50
N VAL A 300 19.59 -3.28 -2.60
CA VAL A 300 19.24 -4.54 -3.29
C VAL A 300 19.74 -5.79 -2.55
N PRO A 301 21.02 -5.90 -2.13
CA PRO A 301 21.48 -7.05 -1.35
C PRO A 301 20.74 -7.20 -0.02
N VAL A 302 20.40 -6.07 0.66
CA VAL A 302 19.60 -6.10 1.88
C VAL A 302 18.21 -6.69 1.60
N SER A 303 17.55 -6.24 0.53
CA SER A 303 16.25 -6.79 0.12
C SER A 303 16.34 -8.29 -0.21
N LEU A 304 17.42 -8.71 -0.89
CA LEU A 304 17.65 -10.12 -1.23
C LEU A 304 17.83 -10.98 0.03
N VAL A 305 18.64 -10.53 0.99
CA VAL A 305 18.84 -11.25 2.26
C VAL A 305 17.52 -11.42 3.00
N VAL A 306 16.69 -10.37 3.08
CA VAL A 306 15.38 -10.43 3.72
C VAL A 306 14.42 -11.35 2.97
N TYR A 307 14.43 -11.30 1.63
CA TYR A 307 13.67 -12.22 0.79
C TYR A 307 14.06 -13.69 1.06
N LEU A 308 15.36 -14.00 1.05
CA LEU A 308 15.85 -15.35 1.34
C LEU A 308 15.52 -15.77 2.77
N ALA A 309 15.61 -14.86 3.74
CA ALA A 309 15.22 -15.14 5.12
C ALA A 309 13.74 -15.53 5.25
N SER A 310 12.85 -15.03 4.38
CA SER A 310 11.44 -15.44 4.37
C SER A 310 11.24 -16.93 4.04
N TRP A 311 12.19 -17.54 3.32
CA TRP A 311 12.19 -18.95 2.93
C TRP A 311 12.87 -19.88 3.96
N THR A 312 13.20 -19.38 5.17
CA THR A 312 13.94 -20.15 6.17
C THR A 312 13.28 -21.51 6.45
N GLY A 313 11.96 -21.61 6.57
CA GLY A 313 11.25 -22.87 6.78
C GLY A 313 11.57 -23.89 5.68
N TRP A 314 11.51 -23.50 4.42
CA TRP A 314 11.86 -24.34 3.28
C TRP A 314 13.33 -24.78 3.29
N PHE A 315 14.26 -23.91 3.74
CA PHE A 315 15.68 -24.23 3.80
C PHE A 315 16.05 -25.21 4.94
N VAL A 316 15.39 -25.08 6.10
CA VAL A 316 15.74 -25.86 7.30
C VAL A 316 14.97 -27.19 7.41
N THR A 317 13.93 -27.38 6.59
CA THR A 317 13.19 -28.65 6.50
C THR A 317 13.59 -29.41 5.24
N ASP A 318 13.41 -30.74 5.25
CA ASP A 318 13.79 -31.59 4.12
C ASP A 318 12.62 -31.90 3.17
N ASN A 319 11.38 -31.55 3.55
CA ASN A 319 10.17 -31.95 2.85
C ASN A 319 9.48 -30.78 2.09
N GLY A 320 10.09 -29.60 1.97
CA GLY A 320 9.52 -28.52 1.16
C GLY A 320 9.40 -28.90 -0.32
N TYR A 321 8.43 -28.33 -1.05
CA TYR A 321 8.24 -28.67 -2.47
C TYR A 321 9.52 -28.41 -3.28
N TYR A 322 9.93 -29.34 -4.10
CA TYR A 322 11.21 -29.36 -4.82
C TYR A 322 12.49 -29.27 -3.96
N ARG A 323 12.41 -29.44 -2.62
CA ARG A 323 13.56 -29.29 -1.73
C ARG A 323 14.75 -30.19 -2.13
N ASN A 324 14.46 -31.41 -2.55
CA ASN A 324 15.43 -32.44 -2.93
C ASN A 324 15.50 -32.65 -4.45
N TRP A 325 15.05 -31.67 -5.27
CA TRP A 325 15.01 -31.81 -6.73
C TRP A 325 16.38 -32.09 -7.34
N ALA A 326 17.44 -31.36 -6.92
CA ALA A 326 18.78 -31.51 -7.44
C ALA A 326 19.47 -32.82 -7.02
N GLU A 327 18.94 -33.54 -6.03
CA GLU A 327 19.45 -34.83 -5.57
C GLU A 327 18.91 -36.00 -6.39
N GLN A 328 17.89 -35.77 -7.19
CA GLN A 328 17.35 -36.76 -8.12
C GLN A 328 18.31 -36.95 -9.31
N ALA A 329 18.39 -38.18 -9.78
CA ALA A 329 19.31 -38.55 -10.86
C ALA A 329 19.10 -37.69 -12.11
N GLY A 330 20.16 -37.05 -12.60
CA GLY A 330 20.17 -36.21 -13.79
C GLY A 330 19.80 -34.73 -13.58
N ASN A 331 19.39 -34.32 -12.38
CA ASN A 331 18.96 -32.95 -12.09
C ASN A 331 20.10 -32.04 -11.60
N ALA A 332 21.14 -32.61 -10.99
CA ALA A 332 22.27 -31.84 -10.49
C ALA A 332 22.95 -31.06 -11.62
N TRP A 333 23.33 -29.81 -11.34
CA TRP A 333 24.07 -28.98 -12.29
C TRP A 333 25.45 -29.58 -12.57
N THR A 334 25.86 -29.51 -13.83
CA THR A 334 27.13 -29.99 -14.31
C THR A 334 28.04 -28.82 -14.76
N GLY A 335 29.33 -29.09 -14.98
CA GLY A 335 30.30 -28.09 -15.47
C GLY A 335 30.62 -27.01 -14.44
N LEU A 336 30.68 -25.73 -14.87
CA LEU A 336 31.20 -24.60 -14.08
C LEU A 336 30.45 -24.37 -12.76
N PHE A 337 29.19 -24.71 -12.68
CA PHE A 337 28.35 -24.48 -11.50
C PHE A 337 28.09 -25.75 -10.67
N SER A 338 28.77 -26.86 -10.94
CA SER A 338 28.61 -28.13 -10.19
C SER A 338 28.97 -28.02 -8.71
N TRP A 339 29.75 -27.01 -8.32
CA TRP A 339 30.13 -26.72 -6.93
C TRP A 339 29.01 -26.09 -6.08
N VAL A 340 27.93 -25.62 -6.71
CA VAL A 340 26.79 -25.04 -5.97
C VAL A 340 26.09 -26.14 -5.19
N PRO A 341 25.86 -25.98 -3.87
CA PRO A 341 25.16 -26.98 -3.08
C PRO A 341 23.77 -27.36 -3.65
N SER A 342 23.36 -28.62 -3.55
CA SER A 342 22.10 -29.14 -4.11
C SER A 342 20.87 -28.37 -3.66
N VAL A 343 20.84 -27.91 -2.41
CA VAL A 343 19.77 -27.10 -1.87
C VAL A 343 19.57 -25.79 -2.63
N TRP A 344 20.65 -25.12 -3.02
CA TRP A 344 20.56 -23.89 -3.80
C TRP A 344 20.16 -24.15 -5.24
N GLN A 345 20.62 -25.26 -5.85
CA GLN A 345 20.17 -25.68 -7.18
C GLN A 345 18.66 -25.94 -7.18
N SER A 346 18.18 -26.68 -6.17
CA SER A 346 16.75 -26.95 -5.95
C SER A 346 15.95 -25.65 -5.74
N PHE A 347 16.48 -24.70 -4.96
CA PHE A 347 15.84 -23.42 -4.75
C PHE A 347 15.72 -22.61 -6.04
N PHE A 348 16.79 -22.52 -6.84
CA PHE A 348 16.75 -21.82 -8.13
C PHE A 348 15.75 -22.47 -9.09
N PHE A 349 15.72 -23.80 -9.14
CA PHE A 349 14.73 -24.53 -9.93
C PHE A 349 13.31 -24.19 -9.49
N TYR A 350 13.05 -24.15 -8.17
CA TYR A 350 11.74 -23.80 -7.65
C TYR A 350 11.35 -22.36 -8.02
N GLN A 351 12.27 -21.40 -7.88
CA GLN A 351 12.01 -20.01 -8.31
C GLN A 351 11.72 -19.94 -9.83
N GLN A 352 12.45 -20.69 -10.66
CA GLN A 352 12.18 -20.78 -12.09
C GLN A 352 10.80 -21.38 -12.38
N SER A 353 10.41 -22.42 -11.65
CA SER A 353 9.07 -23.04 -11.76
C SER A 353 7.97 -22.04 -11.40
N ILE A 354 8.12 -21.31 -10.29
CA ILE A 354 7.20 -20.24 -9.88
C ILE A 354 7.09 -19.15 -10.97
N TYR A 355 8.22 -18.75 -11.55
CA TYR A 355 8.23 -17.76 -12.64
C TYR A 355 7.43 -18.25 -13.85
N ASN A 356 7.70 -19.48 -14.30
CA ASN A 356 7.01 -20.10 -15.43
C ASN A 356 5.51 -20.22 -15.19
N PHE A 357 5.11 -20.59 -13.97
CA PHE A 357 3.69 -20.61 -13.58
C PHE A 357 3.06 -19.23 -13.72
N HIS A 358 3.70 -18.19 -13.19
CA HIS A 358 3.15 -16.84 -13.24
C HIS A 358 3.07 -16.26 -14.64
N VAL A 359 4.02 -16.56 -15.51
CA VAL A 359 3.99 -16.11 -16.92
C VAL A 359 2.94 -16.87 -17.73
N GLY A 360 2.79 -18.18 -17.47
CA GLY A 360 1.87 -19.04 -18.18
C GLY A 360 0.42 -19.04 -17.67
N LEU A 361 0.11 -18.33 -16.57
CA LEU A 361 -1.22 -18.35 -15.96
C LEU A 361 -2.25 -17.61 -16.82
N ALA A 362 -3.02 -18.34 -17.60
CA ALA A 362 -4.10 -17.83 -18.45
C ALA A 362 -5.44 -18.57 -18.22
N ALA A 363 -5.57 -19.27 -17.07
CA ALA A 363 -6.80 -19.98 -16.75
C ALA A 363 -7.97 -18.98 -16.64
N PRO A 364 -9.13 -19.26 -17.30
CA PRO A 364 -10.27 -18.37 -17.23
C PRO A 364 -10.82 -18.30 -15.81
N HIS A 365 -11.18 -17.10 -15.37
CA HIS A 365 -11.81 -16.88 -14.08
C HIS A 365 -12.91 -15.83 -14.21
N PRO A 366 -14.10 -16.01 -13.60
CA PRO A 366 -15.23 -15.07 -13.74
C PRO A 366 -14.91 -13.64 -13.33
N TYR A 367 -14.02 -13.46 -12.33
CA TYR A 367 -13.60 -12.16 -11.82
C TYR A 367 -12.23 -11.72 -12.33
N SER A 368 -11.69 -12.36 -13.39
CA SER A 368 -10.50 -11.85 -14.06
C SER A 368 -10.73 -10.43 -14.56
N ALA A 369 -9.78 -9.54 -14.31
CA ALA A 369 -9.90 -8.12 -14.59
C ALA A 369 -8.65 -7.62 -15.31
N ASN A 370 -8.77 -7.27 -16.61
CA ASN A 370 -7.68 -6.70 -17.38
C ASN A 370 -7.15 -5.42 -16.70
N PRO A 371 -5.81 -5.24 -16.54
CA PRO A 371 -5.22 -4.08 -15.89
C PRO A 371 -5.63 -2.72 -16.48
N LEU A 372 -5.95 -2.66 -17.78
CA LEU A 372 -6.44 -1.44 -18.41
C LEU A 372 -7.79 -0.98 -17.83
N GLY A 373 -8.61 -1.90 -17.31
CA GLY A 373 -9.90 -1.60 -16.69
C GLY A 373 -9.81 -1.24 -15.20
N TRP A 374 -8.67 -1.43 -14.55
CA TRP A 374 -8.54 -1.26 -13.10
C TRP A 374 -8.83 0.17 -12.64
N LEU A 375 -8.31 1.17 -13.35
CA LEU A 375 -8.51 2.58 -12.99
C LEU A 375 -9.96 3.03 -13.13
N ALA A 376 -10.74 2.36 -13.98
CA ALA A 376 -12.17 2.61 -14.18
C ALA A 376 -13.08 1.75 -13.29
N LEU A 377 -12.54 0.84 -12.47
CA LEU A 377 -13.30 -0.14 -11.67
C LEU A 377 -14.22 -1.03 -12.54
N ILE A 378 -13.75 -1.50 -13.70
CA ILE A 378 -14.61 -2.22 -14.64
C ILE A 378 -15.07 -3.57 -14.06
N ARG A 379 -14.18 -4.33 -13.40
CA ARG A 379 -14.51 -5.67 -12.87
C ARG A 379 -13.96 -5.83 -11.45
N PRO A 380 -14.68 -5.37 -10.41
CA PRO A 380 -14.37 -5.67 -9.01
C PRO A 380 -14.45 -7.17 -8.75
N THR A 381 -13.75 -7.63 -7.73
CA THR A 381 -13.73 -9.05 -7.38
C THR A 381 -14.78 -9.32 -6.29
N SER A 382 -15.80 -10.13 -6.61
CA SER A 382 -16.64 -10.73 -5.58
C SER A 382 -15.84 -11.88 -4.95
N MET A 383 -15.50 -11.72 -3.69
CA MET A 383 -14.72 -12.72 -2.97
C MET A 383 -15.60 -13.76 -2.32
N TRP A 384 -16.83 -13.38 -2.01
CA TRP A 384 -17.79 -14.30 -1.41
C TRP A 384 -19.22 -13.78 -1.59
N TYR A 385 -20.15 -14.68 -1.82
CA TYR A 385 -21.57 -14.41 -1.88
C TYR A 385 -22.37 -15.60 -1.37
N ASP A 386 -23.38 -15.31 -0.57
CA ASP A 386 -24.37 -16.27 -0.12
C ASP A 386 -25.77 -15.66 -0.13
N SER A 387 -26.79 -16.51 -0.23
CA SER A 387 -28.22 -16.11 -0.16
C SER A 387 -28.89 -16.87 0.98
N PRO A 388 -28.74 -16.41 2.23
CA PRO A 388 -29.27 -17.11 3.37
C PRO A 388 -30.80 -17.22 3.32
N ALA A 389 -31.32 -18.36 3.75
CA ALA A 389 -32.75 -18.60 3.89
C ALA A 389 -33.35 -17.73 5.01
N THR A 390 -34.66 -17.49 4.94
CA THR A 390 -35.38 -16.78 6.01
C THR A 390 -35.15 -17.45 7.37
N GLY A 391 -34.81 -16.66 8.38
CA GLY A 391 -34.46 -17.10 9.73
C GLY A 391 -33.00 -17.50 9.92
N ALA A 392 -32.20 -17.60 8.83
CA ALA A 392 -30.77 -17.91 8.90
C ALA A 392 -29.93 -16.64 8.73
N SER A 393 -28.78 -16.57 9.41
CA SER A 393 -27.77 -15.49 9.27
C SER A 393 -28.33 -14.07 9.34
N GLY A 394 -29.39 -13.83 10.10
CA GLY A 394 -30.04 -12.52 10.22
C GLY A 394 -30.95 -12.13 9.05
N CYS A 395 -31.31 -13.07 8.17
CA CYS A 395 -32.30 -12.85 7.11
C CYS A 395 -33.72 -12.91 7.68
N GLU A 396 -34.36 -11.76 7.85
CA GLU A 396 -35.74 -11.69 8.36
C GLU A 396 -36.80 -11.89 7.25
N LEU A 397 -36.52 -11.34 6.06
CA LEU A 397 -37.41 -11.36 4.89
C LEU A 397 -36.64 -11.73 3.62
N ALA A 398 -36.75 -12.97 3.16
CA ALA A 398 -36.13 -13.43 1.90
C ALA A 398 -36.77 -12.76 0.66
N PRO A 399 -36.02 -12.58 -0.42
CA PRO A 399 -34.62 -12.98 -0.60
C PRO A 399 -33.61 -12.02 0.06
N CYS A 400 -32.64 -12.60 0.75
CA CYS A 400 -31.49 -11.87 1.33
C CYS A 400 -30.22 -12.12 0.55
N SER A 401 -29.24 -11.26 0.74
CA SER A 401 -27.87 -11.40 0.21
C SER A 401 -26.86 -11.09 1.31
N GLN A 402 -25.79 -11.85 1.30
CA GLN A 402 -24.60 -11.63 2.12
C GLN A 402 -23.38 -11.68 1.20
N ALA A 403 -22.56 -10.65 1.20
CA ALA A 403 -21.48 -10.53 0.22
C ALA A 403 -20.20 -9.95 0.81
N ILE A 404 -19.06 -10.36 0.25
CA ILE A 404 -17.77 -9.67 0.37
C ILE A 404 -17.32 -9.31 -1.03
N THR A 405 -17.49 -8.06 -1.42
CA THR A 405 -17.08 -7.54 -2.72
C THR A 405 -15.92 -6.58 -2.56
N SER A 406 -14.77 -6.92 -3.14
CA SER A 406 -13.58 -6.06 -3.12
C SER A 406 -13.71 -4.94 -4.14
N ILE A 407 -14.45 -3.91 -3.76
CA ILE A 407 -14.65 -2.69 -4.53
C ILE A 407 -14.31 -1.47 -3.68
N ALA A 408 -13.54 -0.54 -4.25
CA ALA A 408 -13.27 0.75 -3.63
C ALA A 408 -14.54 1.60 -3.52
N ASN A 409 -14.55 2.59 -2.63
CA ASN A 409 -15.55 3.65 -2.70
C ASN A 409 -15.42 4.35 -4.06
N PRO A 410 -16.43 4.28 -4.96
CA PRO A 410 -16.28 4.77 -6.34
C PRO A 410 -15.91 6.26 -6.42
N LEU A 411 -16.47 7.10 -5.53
CA LEU A 411 -16.18 8.53 -5.49
C LEU A 411 -14.72 8.79 -5.12
N ILE A 412 -14.21 8.11 -4.09
CA ILE A 412 -12.81 8.23 -3.65
C ILE A 412 -11.88 7.75 -4.76
N TRP A 413 -12.17 6.60 -5.34
CA TRP A 413 -11.32 5.97 -6.35
C TRP A 413 -11.20 6.82 -7.61
N TRP A 414 -12.31 7.19 -8.23
CA TRP A 414 -12.28 7.98 -9.46
C TRP A 414 -11.70 9.37 -9.24
N ALA A 415 -11.99 10.02 -8.09
CA ALA A 415 -11.34 11.28 -7.73
C ALA A 415 -9.81 11.11 -7.56
N ALA A 416 -9.35 10.00 -6.97
CA ALA A 416 -7.93 9.70 -6.77
C ALA A 416 -7.21 9.40 -8.11
N VAL A 417 -7.87 8.69 -9.02
CA VAL A 417 -7.36 8.48 -10.38
C VAL A 417 -7.25 9.82 -11.13
N ALA A 418 -8.31 10.64 -11.12
CA ALA A 418 -8.29 11.96 -11.75
C ALA A 418 -7.20 12.87 -11.14
N ALA A 419 -7.04 12.84 -9.81
CA ALA A 419 -5.96 13.54 -9.13
C ALA A 419 -4.59 13.05 -9.60
N SER A 420 -4.38 11.75 -9.76
CA SER A 420 -3.12 11.18 -10.23
C SER A 420 -2.79 11.64 -11.66
N LEU A 421 -3.76 11.66 -12.55
CA LEU A 421 -3.60 12.19 -13.92
C LEU A 421 -3.26 13.69 -13.89
N TYR A 422 -3.93 14.48 -13.04
CA TYR A 422 -3.58 15.89 -12.83
C TYR A 422 -2.15 16.04 -12.28
N LEU A 423 -1.70 15.14 -11.41
CA LEU A 423 -0.34 15.18 -10.88
C LEU A 423 0.71 14.90 -11.97
N VAL A 424 0.41 14.06 -12.98
CA VAL A 424 1.30 13.87 -14.14
C VAL A 424 1.50 15.21 -14.87
N TYR A 425 0.39 15.91 -15.20
CA TYR A 425 0.48 17.25 -15.79
C TYR A 425 1.30 18.21 -14.90
N ARG A 426 1.03 18.21 -13.60
CA ARG A 426 1.70 19.09 -12.64
C ARG A 426 3.20 18.76 -12.51
N LEU A 427 3.61 17.50 -12.55
CA LEU A 427 5.02 17.12 -12.53
C LEU A 427 5.79 17.73 -13.70
N ILE A 428 5.21 17.68 -14.89
CA ILE A 428 5.81 18.26 -16.11
C ILE A 428 5.97 19.77 -15.97
N ARG A 429 4.95 20.45 -15.43
CA ARG A 429 4.91 21.93 -15.33
C ARG A 429 5.74 22.50 -14.17
N THR A 430 5.70 21.85 -13.01
CA THR A 430 6.23 22.44 -11.76
C THR A 430 7.42 21.67 -11.18
N ARG A 431 7.64 20.41 -11.62
CA ARG A 431 8.72 19.53 -11.15
C ARG A 431 8.80 19.42 -9.63
N GLN A 432 7.65 19.45 -8.95
CA GLN A 432 7.57 19.30 -7.50
C GLN A 432 7.96 17.88 -7.10
N TRP A 433 8.89 17.77 -6.19
CA TRP A 433 9.43 16.46 -5.78
C TRP A 433 8.39 15.56 -5.08
N GLN A 434 7.45 16.16 -4.32
CA GLN A 434 6.35 15.43 -3.69
C GLN A 434 5.51 14.70 -4.72
N VAL A 435 5.19 15.40 -5.80
CA VAL A 435 4.43 14.85 -6.93
C VAL A 435 5.18 13.68 -7.58
N GLY A 436 6.50 13.84 -7.82
CA GLY A 436 7.33 12.77 -8.37
C GLY A 436 7.40 11.53 -7.48
N LEU A 437 7.48 11.72 -6.15
CA LEU A 437 7.50 10.62 -5.20
C LEU A 437 6.16 9.86 -5.16
N ILE A 438 5.04 10.57 -5.12
CA ILE A 438 3.69 9.99 -5.14
C ILE A 438 3.48 9.18 -6.42
N LEU A 439 3.76 9.80 -7.57
CA LEU A 439 3.57 9.16 -8.87
C LEU A 439 4.48 7.95 -9.08
N MET A 440 5.68 7.93 -8.46
CA MET A 440 6.54 6.74 -8.50
C MET A 440 5.88 5.56 -7.78
N GLY A 441 5.20 5.77 -6.66
CA GLY A 441 4.44 4.71 -5.99
C GLY A 441 3.30 4.18 -6.85
N VAL A 442 2.55 5.05 -7.52
CA VAL A 442 1.51 4.64 -8.49
C VAL A 442 2.13 3.89 -9.66
N ALA A 443 3.21 4.42 -10.23
CA ALA A 443 3.87 3.81 -11.39
C ALA A 443 4.43 2.41 -11.06
N ALA A 444 5.12 2.26 -9.93
CA ALA A 444 5.68 0.99 -9.51
C ALA A 444 4.60 -0.08 -9.23
N GLY A 445 3.45 0.33 -8.69
CA GLY A 445 2.35 -0.58 -8.39
C GLY A 445 1.44 -0.91 -9.58
N TYR A 446 1.37 -0.06 -10.60
CA TYR A 446 0.44 -0.21 -11.72
C TYR A 446 1.10 -0.56 -13.05
N LEU A 447 2.16 0.20 -13.49
CA LEU A 447 2.69 0.06 -14.85
C LEU A 447 3.21 -1.34 -15.18
N PRO A 448 3.86 -2.11 -14.28
CA PRO A 448 4.31 -3.45 -14.61
C PRO A 448 3.16 -4.39 -15.01
N TRP A 449 1.96 -4.20 -14.46
CA TRP A 449 0.80 -5.04 -14.79
C TRP A 449 0.30 -4.84 -16.23
N LEU A 450 0.59 -3.71 -16.86
CA LEU A 450 0.27 -3.47 -18.26
C LEU A 450 1.05 -4.38 -19.23
N MET A 451 2.11 -5.05 -18.77
CA MET A 451 2.84 -6.07 -19.53
C MET A 451 2.16 -7.46 -19.49
N TYR A 452 1.12 -7.63 -18.66
CA TYR A 452 0.48 -8.92 -18.40
C TYR A 452 -1.02 -8.88 -18.67
N THR A 453 -1.43 -8.28 -19.78
CA THR A 453 -2.84 -8.11 -20.16
C THR A 453 -3.56 -9.42 -20.47
N GLU A 454 -2.81 -10.45 -20.90
CA GLU A 454 -3.33 -11.78 -21.22
C GLU A 454 -3.36 -12.73 -20.00
N ARG A 455 -2.72 -12.32 -18.91
CA ARG A 455 -2.66 -13.11 -17.69
C ARG A 455 -3.96 -12.99 -16.90
N THR A 456 -4.36 -14.08 -16.24
CA THR A 456 -5.43 -14.02 -15.22
C THR A 456 -4.94 -13.20 -14.03
N VAL A 457 -5.48 -11.99 -13.91
CA VAL A 457 -5.20 -11.04 -12.82
C VAL A 457 -6.51 -10.43 -12.33
N PHE A 458 -6.47 -9.80 -11.16
CA PHE A 458 -7.68 -9.35 -10.47
C PHE A 458 -7.60 -7.88 -10.07
N GLN A 459 -8.76 -7.23 -10.01
CA GLN A 459 -8.89 -5.84 -9.54
C GLN A 459 -8.31 -5.65 -8.14
N PHE A 460 -8.37 -6.63 -7.25
CA PHE A 460 -7.89 -6.48 -5.88
C PHE A 460 -6.37 -6.29 -5.77
N TYR A 461 -5.57 -6.59 -6.80
CA TYR A 461 -4.13 -6.27 -6.82
C TYR A 461 -3.86 -4.77 -6.70
N THR A 462 -4.86 -3.94 -7.01
CA THR A 462 -4.76 -2.48 -6.95
C THR A 462 -4.56 -1.93 -5.53
N ILE A 463 -4.78 -2.75 -4.50
CA ILE A 463 -4.48 -2.39 -3.11
C ILE A 463 -3.01 -1.97 -2.95
N ALA A 464 -2.09 -2.56 -3.71
CA ALA A 464 -0.67 -2.28 -3.65
C ALA A 464 -0.33 -0.81 -3.97
N PHE A 465 -1.13 -0.12 -4.79
CA PHE A 465 -0.90 1.28 -5.14
C PHE A 465 -2.00 2.25 -4.67
N LEU A 466 -3.06 1.76 -4.06
CA LEU A 466 -4.14 2.59 -3.49
C LEU A 466 -3.61 3.69 -2.53
N PRO A 467 -2.67 3.43 -1.61
CA PRO A 467 -2.17 4.49 -0.73
C PRO A 467 -1.60 5.70 -1.49
N TYR A 468 -0.96 5.47 -2.63
CA TYR A 468 -0.36 6.54 -3.43
C TYR A 468 -1.41 7.31 -4.23
N LEU A 469 -2.48 6.64 -4.69
CA LEU A 469 -3.66 7.30 -5.26
C LEU A 469 -4.30 8.25 -4.23
N LEU A 470 -4.44 7.81 -2.99
CA LEU A 470 -5.00 8.63 -1.91
C LEU A 470 -4.09 9.81 -1.52
N LEU A 471 -2.77 9.63 -1.59
CA LEU A 471 -1.82 10.75 -1.45
C LEU A 471 -1.97 11.76 -2.60
N ALA A 472 -2.19 11.29 -3.83
CA ALA A 472 -2.45 12.17 -4.98
C ALA A 472 -3.75 12.97 -4.79
N LEU A 473 -4.83 12.31 -4.37
CA LEU A 473 -6.10 12.96 -4.05
C LEU A 473 -5.93 13.98 -2.92
N THR A 474 -5.23 13.60 -1.84
CA THR A 474 -4.97 14.50 -0.71
C THR A 474 -4.14 15.72 -1.12
N PHE A 475 -3.18 15.55 -2.03
CA PHE A 475 -2.43 16.67 -2.59
C PHE A 475 -3.36 17.65 -3.32
N VAL A 476 -4.27 17.16 -4.16
CA VAL A 476 -5.25 17.98 -4.87
C VAL A 476 -6.23 18.65 -3.91
N ILE A 477 -6.72 17.93 -2.90
CA ILE A 477 -7.54 18.51 -1.82
C ILE A 477 -6.78 19.66 -1.15
N GLY A 478 -5.48 19.50 -0.90
CA GLY A 478 -4.64 20.57 -0.36
C GLY A 478 -4.58 21.82 -1.24
N LEU A 479 -4.61 21.65 -2.57
CA LEU A 479 -4.69 22.78 -3.53
C LEU A 479 -6.08 23.45 -3.51
N ILE A 480 -7.15 22.65 -3.44
CA ILE A 480 -8.54 23.14 -3.37
C ILE A 480 -8.76 23.90 -2.07
N LEU A 481 -8.27 23.39 -0.96
CA LEU A 481 -8.33 24.06 0.34
C LEU A 481 -7.65 25.43 0.32
N GLY A 482 -6.62 25.62 -0.48
CA GLY A 482 -5.86 26.86 -0.53
C GLY A 482 -5.07 27.14 0.76
N LYS A 483 -4.55 28.36 0.86
CA LYS A 483 -3.78 28.83 2.02
C LYS A 483 -4.65 29.68 2.94
N ARG A 484 -4.28 29.79 4.22
CA ARG A 484 -4.92 30.74 5.16
C ARG A 484 -4.72 32.21 4.79
N SER A 485 -3.74 32.50 3.92
CA SER A 485 -3.48 33.84 3.39
C SER A 485 -4.34 34.23 2.19
N ASP A 486 -5.10 33.27 1.64
CA ASP A 486 -5.97 33.53 0.49
C ASP A 486 -7.20 34.33 0.94
N SER A 487 -7.94 34.91 -0.03
CA SER A 487 -9.13 35.69 0.27
C SER A 487 -10.17 34.85 1.04
N GLN A 488 -11.01 35.53 1.83
CA GLN A 488 -12.04 34.86 2.60
C GLN A 488 -12.98 34.03 1.72
N TYR A 489 -13.30 34.51 0.53
CA TYR A 489 -14.15 33.83 -0.44
C TYR A 489 -13.49 32.55 -0.96
N GLU A 490 -12.25 32.62 -1.45
CA GLU A 490 -11.52 31.46 -1.98
C GLU A 490 -11.35 30.37 -0.91
N ARG A 491 -10.93 30.79 0.29
CA ARG A 491 -10.73 29.87 1.42
C ARG A 491 -12.01 29.19 1.88
N THR A 492 -13.12 29.94 1.99
CA THR A 492 -14.42 29.39 2.38
C THR A 492 -14.94 28.43 1.33
N ARG A 493 -14.81 28.78 0.03
CA ARG A 493 -15.15 27.90 -1.08
C ARG A 493 -14.37 26.60 -1.05
N GLY A 494 -13.05 26.66 -0.86
CA GLY A 494 -12.18 25.49 -0.79
C GLY A 494 -12.55 24.55 0.37
N LEU A 495 -12.85 25.13 1.54
CA LEU A 495 -13.32 24.38 2.71
C LEU A 495 -14.67 23.71 2.45
N SER A 496 -15.62 24.44 1.84
CA SER A 496 -16.96 23.92 1.54
C SER A 496 -16.90 22.76 0.53
N VAL A 497 -16.16 22.91 -0.57
CA VAL A 497 -15.97 21.84 -1.57
C VAL A 497 -15.35 20.60 -0.93
N THR A 498 -14.31 20.78 -0.12
CA THR A 498 -13.66 19.67 0.57
C THR A 498 -14.61 18.99 1.57
N ALA A 499 -15.35 19.76 2.35
CA ALA A 499 -16.32 19.22 3.32
C ALA A 499 -17.42 18.42 2.62
N VAL A 500 -18.01 18.96 1.55
CA VAL A 500 -19.03 18.26 0.74
C VAL A 500 -18.46 16.94 0.19
N PHE A 501 -17.25 16.97 -0.39
CA PHE A 501 -16.61 15.75 -0.89
C PHE A 501 -16.45 14.69 0.21
N LEU A 502 -15.94 15.08 1.40
CA LEU A 502 -15.73 14.15 2.50
C LEU A 502 -17.04 13.58 3.05
N VAL A 503 -18.10 14.41 3.14
CA VAL A 503 -19.43 13.96 3.54
C VAL A 503 -20.00 12.96 2.55
N LEU A 504 -19.98 13.26 1.25
CA LEU A 504 -20.45 12.35 0.20
C LEU A 504 -19.66 11.04 0.18
N ALA A 505 -18.32 11.11 0.32
CA ALA A 505 -17.49 9.92 0.43
C ALA A 505 -17.86 9.07 1.65
N THR A 506 -18.16 9.70 2.79
CA THR A 506 -18.57 8.99 4.02
C THR A 506 -19.93 8.33 3.87
N VAL A 507 -20.92 9.06 3.35
CA VAL A 507 -22.27 8.51 3.10
C VAL A 507 -22.19 7.32 2.14
N LEU A 508 -21.41 7.46 1.09
CA LEU A 508 -21.23 6.39 0.12
C LEU A 508 -20.50 5.18 0.72
N SER A 509 -19.49 5.39 1.56
CA SER A 509 -18.85 4.29 2.29
C SER A 509 -19.80 3.58 3.25
N ALA A 510 -20.66 4.32 3.95
CA ALA A 510 -21.67 3.74 4.82
C ALA A 510 -22.70 2.92 4.02
N PHE A 511 -23.10 3.40 2.85
CA PHE A 511 -24.01 2.69 1.93
C PHE A 511 -23.39 1.35 1.46
N TRP A 512 -22.08 1.33 1.11
CA TRP A 512 -21.38 0.14 0.62
C TRP A 512 -20.90 -0.80 1.73
N TYR A 513 -20.79 -0.34 2.99
CA TYR A 513 -20.17 -1.10 4.08
C TYR A 513 -20.78 -2.49 4.32
N PRO A 514 -22.10 -2.71 4.20
CA PRO A 514 -22.68 -4.06 4.30
C PRO A 514 -22.06 -5.07 3.32
N LEU A 515 -21.76 -4.65 2.09
CA LEU A 515 -21.14 -5.51 1.07
C LEU A 515 -19.62 -5.71 1.26
N TRP A 516 -19.00 -4.94 2.13
CA TRP A 516 -17.60 -5.09 2.49
C TRP A 516 -17.39 -5.93 3.74
N SER A 517 -18.44 -6.12 4.53
CA SER A 517 -18.39 -6.72 5.86
C SER A 517 -19.16 -8.03 6.00
N ALA A 518 -19.70 -8.57 4.93
CA ALA A 518 -20.58 -9.74 4.94
C ALA A 518 -21.84 -9.52 5.80
N THR A 519 -22.35 -8.29 5.88
CA THR A 519 -23.61 -8.02 6.57
C THR A 519 -24.78 -8.50 5.72
N THR A 520 -25.68 -9.26 6.30
CA THR A 520 -26.91 -9.71 5.62
C THR A 520 -27.82 -8.52 5.34
N VAL A 521 -28.24 -8.39 4.10
CA VAL A 521 -29.15 -7.32 3.63
C VAL A 521 -30.23 -7.91 2.72
N PRO A 522 -31.40 -7.24 2.55
CA PRO A 522 -32.35 -7.64 1.51
C PRO A 522 -31.72 -7.61 0.12
N PHE A 523 -32.12 -8.55 -0.74
CA PHE A 523 -31.60 -8.66 -2.11
C PHE A 523 -31.76 -7.36 -2.91
N TRP A 524 -32.89 -6.65 -2.76
CA TRP A 524 -33.09 -5.37 -3.44
C TRP A 524 -32.05 -4.32 -3.03
N PHE A 525 -31.64 -4.30 -1.74
CA PHE A 525 -30.59 -3.39 -1.29
C PHE A 525 -29.22 -3.78 -1.86
N TRP A 526 -28.89 -5.07 -1.87
CA TRP A 526 -27.67 -5.56 -2.51
C TRP A 526 -27.63 -5.17 -4.00
N SER A 527 -28.74 -5.31 -4.75
CA SER A 527 -28.80 -5.01 -6.18
C SER A 527 -28.57 -3.52 -6.51
N LEU A 528 -28.85 -2.60 -5.58
CA LEU A 528 -28.55 -1.16 -5.74
C LEU A 528 -27.07 -0.85 -5.87
N HIS A 529 -26.18 -1.78 -5.54
CA HIS A 529 -24.75 -1.60 -5.62
C HIS A 529 -24.16 -2.03 -6.99
N SER A 530 -24.95 -2.63 -7.85
CA SER A 530 -24.52 -3.04 -9.20
C SER A 530 -24.66 -1.88 -10.18
N TRP A 531 -23.80 -0.84 -10.02
CA TRP A 531 -23.87 0.36 -10.87
C TRP A 531 -23.40 0.09 -12.30
N LEU A 532 -22.49 -0.84 -12.50
CA LEU A 532 -22.10 -1.34 -13.82
C LEU A 532 -22.54 -2.81 -13.94
N SER A 533 -22.95 -3.23 -15.13
CA SER A 533 -23.32 -4.63 -15.39
C SER A 533 -22.20 -5.63 -15.14
N THR A 534 -20.96 -5.13 -15.07
CA THR A 534 -19.76 -5.92 -14.77
C THR A 534 -19.48 -6.05 -13.27
N TRP A 535 -20.26 -5.43 -12.39
CA TRP A 535 -20.07 -5.47 -10.92
C TRP A 535 -20.82 -6.60 -10.22
N VAL A 536 -21.37 -7.51 -10.99
CA VAL A 536 -22.15 -8.67 -10.48
C VAL A 536 -21.30 -9.93 -10.45
#